data_ef39b5ffd5a7c05c28c1c7f60a3b1a07
#
_entry.id   ef39b5ffd5a7c05c28c1c7f60a3b1a07
#
_cell.length_a   1.000
_cell.length_b   1.000
_cell.length_c   1.000
_cell.angle_alpha   90.00
_cell.angle_beta   90.00
_cell.angle_gamma   90.00
#
_symmetry.space_group_name_H-M   'P 1'
#
loop_
_entity.id
_entity.type
_entity.pdbx_description
1 polymer ?
#
loop_
_entity_poly.entity_id
_entity_poly.type
_entity_poly.pdbx_seq_one_letter_code
_entity_poly.pdbx_strand_id
1 'polypeptide(L)'
;LQSTSTPSRTPLQELCSKLLSGGRLTQPERRALARHPAWFARLYLKDDDGHPLVPAPHHWDWYDLFLQQLFGKIRHLAIMAPKGHAKSTVFSKVIPLYLTCVSDVPGAVAKHGPDVRILNGSVNSKLAERFLIANRTELERNELLIEDFGPFRPDRSSGQKWTQSELVVRRNTTSQSPTWRAVGAEASVQGGRSDWAIGDDLADLLLNSMTQLQRDKLQTWFDGDFSGTLVPVEGHEIVVGTAKHRADLLHGLEKKSKQPGSGWVFRKYDAIVDESRKITLWPARWSWQALMEKKVDVGTVTFNRDYRNIAVNDETALFKMELLAKAVRPELTFANAYGSAPGETDPVTAGIDLAIIENEKDAQASDGDYTVIEVWRRLANGARRLLWGQRARGLGITPQITLAESILRRYAALKIAIVEANQAQRWFASSLLTAAKGDLPIQKHVTGRGVHVDLYEGVPSLAALFEAEMVELPAGDEQSHDFTEILINELHGLGVEGHDDTVMAMWLNEIAVKKLASGVSWGSVSIRR
;
A
#
# COMPACT_ATOMS: atom_id res chain seq x y z
N LEU A 1 36.33 21.85 45.58
CA LEU A 1 35.12 21.06 45.56
C LEU A 1 33.99 21.97 45.06
N GLN A 2 33.85 22.09 43.73
CA GLN A 2 32.69 22.69 43.11
C GLN A 2 31.62 21.62 43.01
N SER A 3 30.51 21.80 43.77
CA SER A 3 29.28 21.01 43.65
C SER A 3 28.66 21.29 42.28
N THR A 4 28.75 20.37 41.36
CA THR A 4 27.96 20.39 40.13
C THR A 4 26.51 20.08 40.50
N SER A 5 25.72 21.14 40.72
CA SER A 5 24.28 21.01 40.85
C SER A 5 23.72 20.48 39.54
N THR A 6 23.22 19.24 39.54
CA THR A 6 22.43 18.68 38.46
C THR A 6 21.27 19.64 38.17
N PRO A 7 21.02 20.10 36.95
CA PRO A 7 19.90 21.00 36.68
C PRO A 7 18.59 20.33 37.11
N SER A 8 17.79 21.05 37.88
CA SER A 8 16.49 20.57 38.37
C SER A 8 15.62 20.20 37.18
N ARG A 9 15.12 18.97 37.14
CA ARG A 9 14.20 18.50 36.08
C ARG A 9 12.94 19.36 36.10
N THR A 10 12.43 19.68 34.93
CA THR A 10 11.10 20.30 34.83
C THR A 10 10.03 19.31 35.29
N PRO A 11 8.86 19.77 35.80
CA PRO A 11 7.77 18.89 36.23
C PRO A 11 7.37 17.88 35.14
N LEU A 12 7.40 18.27 33.88
CA LEU A 12 7.10 17.38 32.76
C LEU A 12 8.16 16.27 32.59
N GLN A 13 9.45 16.60 32.76
CA GLN A 13 10.53 15.61 32.68
C GLN A 13 10.46 14.59 33.84
N GLU A 14 9.98 14.98 35.00
CA GLU A 14 9.75 14.08 36.13
C GLU A 14 8.61 13.10 35.82
N LEU A 15 7.49 13.59 35.28
CA LEU A 15 6.37 12.75 34.84
C LEU A 15 6.77 11.76 33.75
N CYS A 16 7.54 12.20 32.76
CA CYS A 16 8.09 11.32 31.73
C CYS A 16 8.98 10.22 32.35
N SER A 17 9.88 10.58 33.25
CA SER A 17 10.73 9.61 33.95
C SER A 17 9.92 8.62 34.78
N LYS A 18 8.89 9.07 35.50
CA LYS A 18 7.96 8.23 36.26
C LYS A 18 7.25 7.22 35.35
N LEU A 19 6.71 7.67 34.24
CA LEU A 19 6.07 6.79 33.25
C LEU A 19 7.04 5.75 32.68
N LEU A 20 8.23 6.17 32.27
CA LEU A 20 9.22 5.29 31.64
C LEU A 20 9.80 4.25 32.61
N SER A 21 9.82 4.54 33.91
CA SER A 21 10.23 3.59 34.98
C SER A 21 9.10 2.65 35.42
N GLY A 22 7.93 2.70 34.78
CA GLY A 22 6.77 1.87 35.15
C GLY A 22 5.97 2.39 36.36
N GLY A 23 6.22 3.64 36.81
CA GLY A 23 5.46 4.27 37.89
C GLY A 23 4.01 4.58 37.49
N ARG A 24 3.08 4.39 38.41
CA ARG A 24 1.67 4.75 38.20
C ARG A 24 1.48 6.26 38.21
N LEU A 25 0.79 6.78 37.19
CA LEU A 25 0.40 8.18 37.10
C LEU A 25 -1.03 8.36 37.59
N THR A 26 -1.26 9.45 38.33
CA THR A 26 -2.61 9.92 38.65
C THR A 26 -3.30 10.49 37.41
N GLN A 27 -4.62 10.62 37.43
CA GLN A 27 -5.38 11.20 36.32
C GLN A 27 -4.89 12.61 35.91
N PRO A 28 -4.64 13.57 36.84
CA PRO A 28 -4.08 14.88 36.48
C PRO A 28 -2.70 14.77 35.82
N GLU A 29 -1.83 13.86 36.30
CA GLU A 29 -0.51 13.63 35.72
C GLU A 29 -0.61 13.05 34.29
N ARG A 30 -1.52 12.10 34.05
CA ARG A 30 -1.78 11.56 32.72
C ARG A 30 -2.27 12.65 31.77
N ARG A 31 -3.25 13.45 32.19
CA ARG A 31 -3.77 14.56 31.37
C ARG A 31 -2.71 15.62 31.07
N ALA A 32 -1.83 15.91 32.03
CA ALA A 32 -0.73 16.85 31.82
C ALA A 32 0.27 16.33 30.75
N LEU A 33 0.63 15.05 30.79
CA LEU A 33 1.47 14.41 29.76
C LEU A 33 0.77 14.34 28.41
N ALA A 34 -0.52 14.02 28.40
CA ALA A 34 -1.32 13.87 27.20
C ALA A 34 -1.49 15.16 26.39
N ARG A 35 -1.12 16.33 26.92
CA ARG A 35 -1.04 17.59 26.15
C ARG A 35 -0.05 17.50 24.98
N HIS A 36 0.89 16.57 25.04
CA HIS A 36 1.76 16.26 23.91
C HIS A 36 1.30 14.96 23.22
N PRO A 37 1.06 14.97 21.89
CA PRO A 37 0.44 13.84 21.19
C PRO A 37 1.25 12.54 21.24
N ALA A 38 2.58 12.59 21.35
CA ALA A 38 3.41 11.40 21.51
C ALA A 38 3.15 10.70 22.87
N TRP A 39 2.98 11.46 23.94
CA TRP A 39 2.65 10.91 25.26
C TRP A 39 1.20 10.48 25.34
N PHE A 40 0.29 11.20 24.68
CA PHE A 40 -1.09 10.75 24.50
C PHE A 40 -1.14 9.36 23.84
N ALA A 41 -0.43 9.19 22.71
CA ALA A 41 -0.35 7.90 22.04
C ALA A 41 0.16 6.79 22.97
N ARG A 42 1.26 7.05 23.67
CA ARG A 42 1.88 6.07 24.57
C ARG A 42 1.02 5.70 25.78
N LEU A 43 0.26 6.64 26.30
CA LEU A 43 -0.58 6.43 27.50
C LEU A 43 -1.86 5.66 27.17
N TYR A 44 -2.52 6.00 26.06
CA TYR A 44 -3.88 5.54 25.81
C TYR A 44 -3.99 4.54 24.66
N LEU A 45 -3.04 4.50 23.74
CA LEU A 45 -3.18 3.68 22.54
C LEU A 45 -2.19 2.53 22.52
N LYS A 46 -2.65 1.44 21.89
CA LYS A 46 -1.87 0.20 21.77
C LYS A 46 -1.71 -0.18 20.29
N ASP A 47 -0.65 -0.94 20.03
CA ASP A 47 -0.46 -1.64 18.76
C ASP A 47 -1.35 -2.90 18.68
N ASP A 48 -1.25 -3.63 17.57
CA ASP A 48 -2.04 -4.83 17.32
C ASP A 48 -1.71 -6.00 18.28
N ASP A 49 -0.52 -5.95 18.90
CA ASP A 49 -0.06 -6.93 19.88
C ASP A 49 -0.44 -6.54 21.32
N GLY A 50 -1.10 -5.39 21.49
CA GLY A 50 -1.57 -4.89 22.78
C GLY A 50 -0.51 -4.12 23.58
N HIS A 51 0.64 -3.80 23.00
CA HIS A 51 1.68 -3.00 23.64
C HIS A 51 1.43 -1.49 23.44
N PRO A 52 1.82 -0.65 24.40
CA PRO A 52 1.73 0.80 24.27
C PRO A 52 2.49 1.30 23.02
N LEU A 53 1.91 2.24 22.29
CA LEU A 53 2.57 2.84 21.14
C LEU A 53 3.84 3.57 21.56
N VAL A 54 4.98 3.20 21.01
CA VAL A 54 6.28 3.83 21.25
C VAL A 54 6.70 4.63 20.02
N PRO A 55 6.73 5.97 20.08
CA PRO A 55 7.14 6.78 18.96
C PRO A 55 8.60 6.51 18.53
N ALA A 56 8.82 6.30 17.24
CA ALA A 56 10.14 6.29 16.63
C ALA A 56 10.66 7.73 16.41
N PRO A 57 11.97 7.95 16.12
CA PRO A 57 12.52 9.28 15.93
C PRO A 57 11.75 10.17 14.95
N HIS A 58 11.36 9.62 13.79
CA HIS A 58 10.59 10.36 12.79
C HIS A 58 9.15 10.66 13.23
N HIS A 59 8.56 9.87 14.14
CA HIS A 59 7.24 10.18 14.70
C HIS A 59 7.29 11.40 15.61
N TRP A 60 8.39 11.64 16.34
CA TRP A 60 8.56 12.87 17.13
C TRP A 60 8.58 14.09 16.22
N ASP A 61 9.28 14.05 15.09
CA ASP A 61 9.27 15.13 14.09
C ASP A 61 7.84 15.38 13.55
N TRP A 62 7.07 14.32 13.27
CA TRP A 62 5.67 14.45 12.83
C TRP A 62 4.77 15.07 13.90
N TYR A 63 4.95 14.69 15.16
CA TYR A 63 4.20 15.30 16.26
C TYR A 63 4.60 16.77 16.48
N ASP A 64 5.86 17.11 16.30
CA ASP A 64 6.32 18.50 16.39
C ASP A 64 5.74 19.35 15.25
N LEU A 65 5.67 18.83 14.02
CA LEU A 65 5.01 19.49 12.90
C LEU A 65 3.50 19.68 13.14
N PHE A 66 2.83 18.67 13.68
CA PHE A 66 1.44 18.78 14.07
C PHE A 66 1.23 19.83 15.20
N LEU A 67 2.09 19.85 16.19
CA LEU A 67 2.04 20.89 17.23
C LEU A 67 2.27 22.29 16.67
N GLN A 68 3.13 22.45 15.66
CA GLN A 68 3.27 23.73 14.97
C GLN A 68 1.96 24.14 14.25
N GLN A 69 1.18 23.18 13.72
CA GLN A 69 -0.18 23.48 13.23
C GLN A 69 -1.12 23.85 14.37
N LEU A 70 -1.12 23.10 15.46
CA LEU A 70 -1.98 23.37 16.63
C LEU A 70 -1.74 24.77 17.22
N PHE A 71 -0.48 25.23 17.18
CA PHE A 71 -0.08 26.57 17.62
C PHE A 71 -0.14 27.64 16.52
N GLY A 72 -0.70 27.33 15.36
CA GLY A 72 -0.92 28.28 14.26
C GLY A 72 0.32 28.73 13.49
N LYS A 73 1.46 28.02 13.65
CA LYS A 73 2.70 28.32 12.91
C LYS A 73 2.69 27.75 11.49
N ILE A 74 1.98 26.65 11.29
CA ILE A 74 1.80 25.97 10.01
C ILE A 74 0.29 25.79 9.80
N ARG A 75 -0.18 25.97 8.56
CA ARG A 75 -1.58 25.74 8.22
C ARG A 75 -1.78 24.46 7.43
N HIS A 76 -0.94 24.22 6.43
CA HIS A 76 -1.01 23.07 5.56
C HIS A 76 0.27 22.26 5.65
N LEU A 77 0.14 20.96 5.89
CA LEU A 77 1.25 20.02 6.06
C LEU A 77 1.11 18.86 5.08
N ALA A 78 2.16 18.59 4.32
CA ALA A 78 2.27 17.41 3.49
C ALA A 78 3.49 16.57 3.89
N ILE A 79 3.29 15.27 4.08
CA ILE A 79 4.33 14.32 4.49
C ILE A 79 4.36 13.16 3.49
N MET A 80 5.49 13.00 2.83
CA MET A 80 5.80 11.85 2.02
C MET A 80 6.72 10.92 2.82
N ALA A 81 6.22 9.77 3.23
CA ALA A 81 6.97 8.86 4.10
C ALA A 81 6.82 7.39 3.67
N PRO A 82 7.81 6.53 4.00
CA PRO A 82 7.86 5.15 3.52
C PRO A 82 6.68 4.30 3.98
N LYS A 83 6.34 3.29 3.19
CA LYS A 83 5.36 2.26 3.55
C LYS A 83 5.80 1.53 4.84
N GLY A 84 4.84 1.19 5.70
CA GLY A 84 5.11 0.46 6.94
C GLY A 84 5.78 1.29 8.06
N HIS A 85 5.85 2.63 7.94
CA HIS A 85 6.43 3.54 8.95
C HIS A 85 5.37 4.25 9.81
N ALA A 86 4.19 3.62 9.97
CA ALA A 86 3.11 4.05 10.87
C ALA A 86 2.45 5.40 10.54
N LYS A 87 2.46 5.85 9.25
CA LYS A 87 1.73 7.06 8.81
C LYS A 87 0.27 7.06 9.30
N SER A 88 -0.48 6.04 8.91
CA SER A 88 -1.91 5.92 9.26
C SER A 88 -2.13 5.82 10.76
N THR A 89 -1.24 5.15 11.50
CA THR A 89 -1.30 5.10 12.96
C THR A 89 -1.20 6.50 13.56
N VAL A 90 -0.29 7.33 13.07
CA VAL A 90 -0.12 8.70 13.58
C VAL A 90 -1.25 9.61 13.10
N PHE A 91 -1.50 9.66 11.79
CA PHE A 91 -2.35 10.69 11.20
C PHE A 91 -3.83 10.29 11.10
N SER A 92 -4.16 9.01 11.00
CA SER A 92 -5.54 8.54 10.95
C SER A 92 -6.05 7.92 12.25
N LYS A 93 -5.17 7.66 13.24
CA LYS A 93 -5.60 7.17 14.57
C LYS A 93 -5.23 8.16 15.69
N VAL A 94 -3.94 8.43 15.94
CA VAL A 94 -3.50 9.24 17.09
C VAL A 94 -4.00 10.68 17.01
N ILE A 95 -3.75 11.38 15.90
CA ILE A 95 -4.07 12.81 15.77
C ILE A 95 -5.58 13.07 15.82
N PRO A 96 -6.46 12.35 15.11
CA PRO A 96 -7.91 12.54 15.26
C PRO A 96 -8.42 12.29 16.67
N LEU A 97 -7.93 11.25 17.35
CA LEU A 97 -8.28 10.98 18.75
C LEU A 97 -7.77 12.10 19.67
N TYR A 98 -6.53 12.50 19.50
CA TYR A 98 -5.94 13.62 20.27
C TYR A 98 -6.76 14.90 20.09
N LEU A 99 -7.04 15.30 18.85
CA LEU A 99 -7.84 16.49 18.54
C LEU A 99 -9.24 16.45 19.13
N THR A 100 -9.81 15.27 19.31
CA THR A 100 -11.17 15.12 19.86
C THR A 100 -11.17 15.06 21.39
N CYS A 101 -10.19 14.40 21.99
CA CYS A 101 -10.18 14.12 23.43
C CYS A 101 -9.54 15.24 24.24
N VAL A 102 -8.41 15.80 23.76
CA VAL A 102 -7.63 16.76 24.53
C VAL A 102 -8.12 18.18 24.24
N SER A 103 -8.79 18.81 25.21
CA SER A 103 -9.33 20.16 25.07
C SER A 103 -8.51 21.24 25.81
N ASP A 104 -7.52 20.82 26.61
CA ASP A 104 -6.73 21.70 27.48
C ASP A 104 -5.26 21.67 27.02
N VAL A 105 -4.97 22.41 25.96
CA VAL A 105 -3.60 22.61 25.45
C VAL A 105 -3.26 24.09 25.53
N PRO A 106 -2.45 24.52 26.51
CA PRO A 106 -2.12 25.93 26.70
C PRO A 106 -1.43 26.53 25.45
N GLY A 107 -1.96 27.65 24.95
CA GLY A 107 -1.42 28.35 23.80
C GLY A 107 -1.82 27.76 22.44
N ALA A 108 -2.60 26.69 22.38
CA ALA A 108 -3.17 26.21 21.13
C ALA A 108 -4.19 27.20 20.58
N VAL A 109 -4.11 27.45 19.27
CA VAL A 109 -5.01 28.36 18.53
C VAL A 109 -5.92 27.61 17.58
N ALA A 110 -5.47 26.46 17.04
CA ALA A 110 -6.30 25.64 16.19
C ALA A 110 -7.38 24.91 17.02
N LYS A 111 -8.55 24.74 16.42
CA LYS A 111 -9.69 24.12 17.09
C LYS A 111 -9.42 22.66 17.46
N HIS A 112 -9.67 22.30 18.70
CA HIS A 112 -9.54 20.97 19.25
C HIS A 112 -10.54 20.77 20.39
N GLY A 113 -10.62 19.54 20.94
CA GLY A 113 -11.65 19.14 21.91
C GLY A 113 -12.91 18.62 21.21
N PRO A 114 -13.98 18.30 21.95
CA PRO A 114 -15.16 17.57 21.46
C PRO A 114 -15.96 18.32 20.37
N ASP A 115 -15.78 19.62 20.26
CA ASP A 115 -16.45 20.46 19.25
C ASP A 115 -15.68 20.56 17.91
N VAL A 116 -14.57 19.85 17.77
CA VAL A 116 -13.76 19.79 16.54
C VAL A 116 -14.51 19.06 15.42
N ARG A 117 -14.28 19.49 14.19
CA ARG A 117 -14.84 18.85 12.97
C ARG A 117 -13.68 18.37 12.10
N ILE A 118 -13.58 17.06 11.93
CA ILE A 118 -12.48 16.40 11.22
C ILE A 118 -13.02 15.67 10.00
N LEU A 119 -12.47 15.98 8.84
CA LEU A 119 -12.66 15.23 7.60
C LEU A 119 -11.48 14.27 7.42
N ASN A 120 -11.73 12.97 7.40
CA ASN A 120 -10.73 11.95 7.15
C ASN A 120 -10.90 11.40 5.72
N GLY A 121 -9.92 11.65 4.87
CA GLY A 121 -9.88 11.16 3.49
C GLY A 121 -8.90 10.00 3.32
N SER A 122 -9.24 9.06 2.44
CA SER A 122 -8.32 8.02 1.97
C SER A 122 -8.62 7.68 0.51
N VAL A 123 -7.84 6.79 -0.12
CA VAL A 123 -8.02 6.43 -1.54
C VAL A 123 -9.44 5.94 -1.86
N ASN A 124 -10.13 5.31 -0.93
CA ASN A 124 -11.52 4.92 -1.05
C ASN A 124 -12.27 5.02 0.28
N SER A 125 -13.61 5.06 0.21
CA SER A 125 -14.47 5.22 1.39
C SER A 125 -14.32 4.07 2.38
N LYS A 126 -14.13 2.82 1.91
CA LYS A 126 -13.97 1.65 2.79
C LYS A 126 -12.75 1.77 3.69
N LEU A 127 -11.63 2.25 3.15
CA LEU A 127 -10.41 2.45 3.94
C LEU A 127 -10.57 3.59 4.95
N ALA A 128 -11.16 4.71 4.54
CA ALA A 128 -11.46 5.82 5.43
C ALA A 128 -12.41 5.40 6.57
N GLU A 129 -13.44 4.61 6.28
CA GLU A 129 -14.38 4.07 7.26
C GLU A 129 -13.70 3.09 8.23
N ARG A 130 -12.76 2.25 7.79
CA ARG A 130 -11.98 1.36 8.68
C ARG A 130 -11.25 2.15 9.77
N PHE A 131 -10.62 3.27 9.42
CA PHE A 131 -9.98 4.14 10.40
C PHE A 131 -11.00 4.76 11.37
N LEU A 132 -12.13 5.22 10.86
CA LEU A 132 -13.18 5.79 11.70
C LEU A 132 -13.75 4.75 12.68
N ILE A 133 -13.99 3.51 12.22
CA ILE A 133 -14.46 2.40 13.07
C ILE A 133 -13.44 2.08 14.16
N ALA A 134 -12.15 2.01 13.82
CA ALA A 134 -11.09 1.75 14.80
C ALA A 134 -11.05 2.83 15.88
N ASN A 135 -11.10 4.09 15.48
CA ASN A 135 -11.12 5.22 16.40
C ASN A 135 -12.40 5.27 17.24
N ARG A 136 -13.56 4.97 16.65
CA ARG A 136 -14.82 4.84 17.38
C ARG A 136 -14.73 3.79 18.47
N THR A 137 -14.07 2.67 18.20
CA THR A 137 -13.85 1.60 19.17
C THR A 137 -13.01 2.08 20.36
N GLU A 138 -11.97 2.90 20.12
CA GLU A 138 -11.23 3.53 21.21
C GLU A 138 -12.13 4.44 22.08
N LEU A 139 -12.94 5.28 21.46
CA LEU A 139 -13.88 6.16 22.18
C LEU A 139 -14.97 5.40 22.96
N GLU A 140 -15.31 4.17 22.53
CA GLU A 140 -16.33 3.33 23.18
C GLU A 140 -15.79 2.42 24.27
N ARG A 141 -14.52 1.95 24.16
CA ARG A 141 -14.02 0.82 24.96
C ARG A 141 -12.72 1.07 25.70
N ASN A 142 -11.99 2.11 25.35
CA ASN A 142 -10.73 2.43 26.02
C ASN A 142 -11.02 3.07 27.39
N GLU A 143 -11.03 2.24 28.42
CA GLU A 143 -11.43 2.65 29.79
C GLU A 143 -10.60 3.83 30.30
N LEU A 144 -9.28 3.81 30.09
CA LEU A 144 -8.39 4.86 30.56
C LEU A 144 -8.64 6.18 29.81
N LEU A 145 -8.90 6.12 28.51
CA LEU A 145 -9.24 7.29 27.69
C LEU A 145 -10.58 7.88 28.12
N ILE A 146 -11.56 7.01 28.39
CA ILE A 146 -12.89 7.41 28.87
C ILE A 146 -12.84 7.99 30.27
N GLU A 147 -12.05 7.39 31.18
CA GLU A 147 -11.84 7.91 32.54
C GLU A 147 -11.27 9.32 32.50
N ASP A 148 -10.29 9.58 31.64
CA ASP A 148 -9.59 10.86 31.64
C ASP A 148 -10.29 11.97 30.84
N PHE A 149 -11.00 11.63 29.73
CA PHE A 149 -11.54 12.60 28.77
C PHE A 149 -13.02 12.38 28.40
N GLY A 150 -13.60 11.23 28.73
CA GLY A 150 -14.96 10.86 28.33
C GLY A 150 -16.05 11.39 29.29
N PRO A 151 -17.27 10.92 29.11
CA PRO A 151 -17.76 10.01 28.08
C PRO A 151 -17.94 10.68 26.71
N PHE A 152 -17.64 9.94 25.64
CA PHE A 152 -17.67 10.48 24.27
C PHE A 152 -18.98 10.18 23.53
N ARG A 153 -19.59 9.00 23.78
CA ARG A 153 -20.80 8.60 23.10
C ARG A 153 -21.97 9.45 23.52
N PRO A 154 -22.71 10.05 22.58
CA PRO A 154 -23.93 10.78 22.90
C PRO A 154 -25.03 9.84 23.40
N ASP A 155 -26.01 10.39 24.11
CA ASP A 155 -27.17 9.62 24.55
C ASP A 155 -27.95 9.10 23.35
N ARG A 156 -28.48 7.87 23.43
CA ARG A 156 -29.22 7.24 22.32
C ARG A 156 -30.44 8.06 21.88
N SER A 157 -31.06 8.79 22.83
CA SER A 157 -32.20 9.67 22.59
C SER A 157 -31.85 10.96 21.85
N SER A 158 -30.56 11.32 21.72
CA SER A 158 -30.14 12.57 21.07
C SER A 158 -30.30 12.57 19.56
N GLY A 159 -30.49 11.41 18.92
CA GLY A 159 -30.56 11.26 17.45
C GLY A 159 -29.24 11.57 16.72
N GLN A 160 -28.13 11.76 17.45
CA GLN A 160 -26.84 12.10 16.87
C GLN A 160 -26.21 10.89 16.16
N LYS A 161 -25.53 11.15 15.03
CA LYS A 161 -24.91 10.10 14.22
C LYS A 161 -23.74 9.43 14.95
N TRP A 162 -23.77 8.09 14.96
CA TRP A 162 -22.72 7.23 15.49
C TRP A 162 -22.55 6.03 14.56
N THR A 163 -22.14 6.33 13.31
CA THR A 163 -22.09 5.36 12.22
C THR A 163 -20.65 4.99 11.89
N GLN A 164 -20.43 4.23 10.83
CA GLN A 164 -19.11 3.91 10.31
C GLN A 164 -18.51 5.00 9.42
N SER A 165 -19.34 5.90 8.89
CA SER A 165 -18.90 6.99 8.00
C SER A 165 -18.97 8.37 8.65
N GLU A 166 -19.82 8.55 9.68
CA GLU A 166 -19.98 9.82 10.39
C GLU A 166 -20.15 9.57 11.89
N LEU A 167 -19.48 10.37 12.69
CA LEU A 167 -19.44 10.27 14.14
C LEU A 167 -19.63 11.65 14.77
N VAL A 168 -20.57 11.78 15.70
CA VAL A 168 -20.76 12.96 16.54
C VAL A 168 -20.52 12.57 17.98
N VAL A 169 -19.45 13.06 18.61
CA VAL A 169 -19.21 12.84 20.04
C VAL A 169 -20.12 13.72 20.89
N ARG A 170 -20.24 13.42 22.18
CA ARG A 170 -20.87 14.32 23.15
C ARG A 170 -20.09 15.65 23.14
N ARG A 171 -20.76 16.73 22.74
CA ARG A 171 -20.18 18.06 22.54
C ARG A 171 -21.07 19.17 23.09
N ASN A 172 -20.48 20.37 23.23
CA ASN A 172 -21.19 21.52 23.83
C ASN A 172 -21.96 22.35 22.80
N THR A 173 -21.63 22.21 21.50
CA THR A 173 -22.22 23.01 20.43
C THR A 173 -23.15 22.21 19.54
N THR A 174 -24.16 22.89 18.96
CA THR A 174 -25.04 22.36 17.92
C THR A 174 -24.45 22.68 16.55
N SER A 175 -23.52 21.87 16.04
CA SER A 175 -23.03 22.00 14.68
C SER A 175 -23.73 21.02 13.76
N GLN A 176 -24.04 21.44 12.52
CA GLN A 176 -24.57 20.54 11.48
C GLN A 176 -23.51 19.55 10.98
N SER A 177 -22.22 19.93 11.00
CA SER A 177 -21.13 19.04 10.61
C SER A 177 -20.84 18.06 11.75
N PRO A 178 -20.57 16.76 11.44
CA PRO A 178 -20.19 15.78 12.44
C PRO A 178 -18.81 16.09 13.05
N THR A 179 -18.49 15.45 14.18
CA THR A 179 -17.13 15.51 14.74
C THR A 179 -16.13 14.86 13.78
N TRP A 180 -16.48 13.71 13.21
CA TRP A 180 -15.67 13.04 12.21
C TRP A 180 -16.52 12.60 11.01
N ARG A 181 -15.95 12.74 9.82
CA ARG A 181 -16.52 12.25 8.57
C ARG A 181 -15.43 11.53 7.77
N ALA A 182 -15.72 10.31 7.33
CA ALA A 182 -14.87 9.51 6.45
C ALA A 182 -15.28 9.71 5.00
N VAL A 183 -14.31 9.92 4.10
CA VAL A 183 -14.55 10.09 2.66
C VAL A 183 -13.50 9.35 1.84
N GLY A 184 -13.91 8.81 0.70
CA GLY A 184 -12.97 8.31 -0.31
C GLY A 184 -12.54 9.42 -1.26
N ALA A 185 -11.35 9.31 -1.84
CA ALA A 185 -10.90 10.17 -2.92
C ALA A 185 -11.92 10.15 -4.07
N GLU A 186 -12.12 11.31 -4.70
CA GLU A 186 -13.07 11.54 -5.78
C GLU A 186 -14.57 11.41 -5.39
N ALA A 187 -14.88 11.11 -4.12
CA ALA A 187 -16.26 11.15 -3.64
C ALA A 187 -16.73 12.60 -3.45
N SER A 188 -18.02 12.86 -3.70
CA SER A 188 -18.59 14.18 -3.43
C SER A 188 -18.59 14.49 -1.93
N VAL A 189 -17.99 15.61 -1.54
CA VAL A 189 -17.90 16.08 -0.15
C VAL A 189 -18.78 17.30 0.08
N GLN A 190 -19.95 17.35 -0.55
CA GLN A 190 -20.86 18.48 -0.45
C GLN A 190 -21.50 18.59 0.95
N GLY A 191 -21.63 19.83 1.42
CA GLY A 191 -22.35 20.20 2.65
C GLY A 191 -21.61 19.84 3.94
N GLY A 192 -20.95 20.80 4.52
CA GLY A 192 -20.24 20.70 5.81
C GLY A 192 -18.97 21.54 5.81
N ARG A 193 -18.50 21.87 7.02
CA ARG A 193 -17.23 22.55 7.24
C ARG A 193 -16.37 21.72 8.15
N SER A 194 -15.08 21.73 7.87
CA SER A 194 -14.06 21.01 8.64
C SER A 194 -13.08 22.00 9.25
N ASP A 195 -12.73 21.77 10.51
CA ASP A 195 -11.64 22.49 11.16
C ASP A 195 -10.30 21.85 10.78
N TRP A 196 -10.32 20.53 10.55
CA TRP A 196 -9.18 19.74 10.09
C TRP A 196 -9.60 18.84 8.91
N ALA A 197 -8.79 18.82 7.87
CA ALA A 197 -8.87 17.85 6.78
C ALA A 197 -7.60 16.99 6.78
N ILE A 198 -7.74 15.69 6.98
CA ILE A 198 -6.64 14.74 7.08
C ILE A 198 -6.77 13.73 5.96
N GLY A 199 -5.89 13.80 4.96
CA GLY A 199 -5.81 12.85 3.85
C GLY A 199 -4.68 11.84 4.05
N ASP A 200 -5.03 10.56 4.15
CA ASP A 200 -4.08 9.46 4.33
C ASP A 200 -4.13 8.54 3.11
N ASP A 201 -3.00 8.47 2.41
CA ASP A 201 -2.84 7.72 1.16
C ASP A 201 -4.02 7.98 0.19
N LEU A 202 -4.25 9.27 -0.17
CA LEU A 202 -5.29 9.68 -1.13
C LEU A 202 -4.98 9.20 -2.56
N ALA A 203 -3.72 8.98 -2.86
CA ALA A 203 -3.23 8.48 -4.14
C ALA A 203 -2.91 6.98 -4.06
N ASP A 204 -3.39 6.23 -5.05
CA ASP A 204 -3.02 4.84 -5.30
C ASP A 204 -2.59 4.68 -6.75
N LEU A 205 -1.59 3.82 -7.00
CA LEU A 205 -1.02 3.69 -8.34
C LEU A 205 -2.07 3.26 -9.36
N LEU A 206 -2.80 2.19 -9.10
CA LEU A 206 -3.74 1.60 -10.05
C LEU A 206 -5.07 2.35 -10.13
N LEU A 207 -5.54 2.87 -9.00
CA LEU A 207 -6.89 3.43 -8.92
C LEU A 207 -6.97 4.86 -9.48
N ASN A 208 -6.00 5.73 -9.13
CA ASN A 208 -6.14 7.15 -9.45
C ASN A 208 -4.82 7.90 -9.75
N SER A 209 -3.72 7.18 -10.04
CA SER A 209 -2.42 7.84 -10.24
C SER A 209 -1.65 7.42 -11.50
N MET A 210 -2.11 6.40 -12.25
CA MET A 210 -1.39 5.91 -13.42
C MET A 210 -1.39 6.92 -14.57
N THR A 211 -2.56 7.42 -14.95
CA THR A 211 -2.70 8.32 -16.10
C THR A 211 -2.70 9.78 -15.67
N GLN A 212 -2.34 10.68 -16.60
CA GLN A 212 -2.45 12.13 -16.37
C GLN A 212 -3.89 12.52 -16.00
N LEU A 213 -4.88 11.99 -16.72
CA LEU A 213 -6.30 12.27 -16.46
C LEU A 213 -6.72 11.90 -15.03
N GLN A 214 -6.27 10.74 -14.53
CA GLN A 214 -6.54 10.32 -13.16
C GLN A 214 -5.91 11.28 -12.14
N ARG A 215 -4.65 11.66 -12.35
CA ARG A 215 -3.94 12.61 -11.48
C ARG A 215 -4.61 13.99 -11.48
N ASP A 216 -5.05 14.48 -12.64
CA ASP A 216 -5.74 15.75 -12.76
C ASP A 216 -7.12 15.73 -12.08
N LYS A 217 -7.85 14.61 -12.17
CA LYS A 217 -9.12 14.42 -11.44
C LYS A 217 -8.90 14.43 -9.93
N LEU A 218 -7.91 13.69 -9.45
CA LEU A 218 -7.57 13.65 -8.02
C LEU A 218 -7.17 15.05 -7.53
N GLN A 219 -6.34 15.77 -8.29
CA GLN A 219 -5.93 17.13 -7.96
C GLN A 219 -7.12 18.10 -7.92
N THR A 220 -8.03 18.02 -8.90
CA THR A 220 -9.23 18.86 -8.97
C THR A 220 -10.15 18.61 -7.78
N TRP A 221 -10.39 17.34 -7.46
CA TRP A 221 -11.17 16.93 -6.29
C TRP A 221 -10.50 17.40 -4.99
N PHE A 222 -9.19 17.23 -4.87
CA PHE A 222 -8.44 17.65 -3.70
C PHE A 222 -8.56 19.15 -3.47
N ASP A 223 -8.30 19.98 -4.48
CA ASP A 223 -8.34 21.43 -4.35
C ASP A 223 -9.78 21.96 -4.16
N GLY A 224 -10.77 21.39 -4.88
CA GLY A 224 -12.16 21.84 -4.88
C GLY A 224 -13.00 21.28 -3.75
N ASP A 225 -13.03 19.96 -3.63
CA ASP A 225 -13.95 19.28 -2.71
C ASP A 225 -13.30 19.05 -1.34
N PHE A 226 -12.10 18.47 -1.27
CA PHE A 226 -11.46 18.09 -0.01
C PHE A 226 -11.00 19.31 0.78
N SER A 227 -10.08 20.11 0.21
CA SER A 227 -9.59 21.36 0.81
C SER A 227 -10.69 22.41 0.92
N GLY A 228 -11.67 22.40 0.00
CA GLY A 228 -12.82 23.30 -0.02
C GLY A 228 -13.77 23.18 1.18
N THR A 229 -13.69 22.08 1.97
CA THR A 229 -14.45 21.92 3.20
C THR A 229 -13.91 22.73 4.36
N LEU A 230 -12.64 23.12 4.33
CA LEU A 230 -11.99 23.80 5.43
C LEU A 230 -12.68 25.14 5.76
N VAL A 231 -12.78 25.44 7.05
CA VAL A 231 -13.17 26.79 7.46
C VAL A 231 -12.12 27.79 6.99
N PRO A 232 -12.55 28.93 6.43
CA PRO A 232 -11.61 29.93 5.96
C PRO A 232 -10.68 30.42 7.09
N VAL A 233 -9.42 30.62 6.78
CA VAL A 233 -8.37 31.15 7.68
C VAL A 233 -7.98 30.21 8.81
N GLU A 234 -8.91 29.61 9.52
CA GLU A 234 -8.68 28.79 10.73
C GLU A 234 -8.56 27.29 10.45
N GLY A 235 -8.93 26.84 9.25
CA GLY A 235 -8.87 25.42 8.88
C GLY A 235 -7.44 24.93 8.66
N HIS A 236 -7.15 23.74 9.10
CA HIS A 236 -5.86 23.06 8.98
C HIS A 236 -5.94 21.82 8.11
N GLU A 237 -4.90 21.54 7.36
CA GLU A 237 -4.84 20.44 6.43
C GLU A 237 -3.57 19.61 6.62
N ILE A 238 -3.73 18.29 6.60
CA ILE A 238 -2.63 17.33 6.66
C ILE A 238 -2.83 16.33 5.53
N VAL A 239 -1.82 16.16 4.68
CA VAL A 239 -1.81 15.12 3.64
C VAL A 239 -0.59 14.25 3.84
N VAL A 240 -0.83 12.96 4.05
CA VAL A 240 0.25 11.99 4.21
C VAL A 240 0.12 10.87 3.20
N GLY A 241 1.24 10.32 2.77
CA GLY A 241 1.22 9.20 1.85
C GLY A 241 2.61 8.76 1.42
N THR A 242 2.62 7.84 0.48
CA THR A 242 3.81 7.31 -0.17
C THR A 242 3.82 7.77 -1.62
N ALA A 243 4.99 8.03 -2.20
CA ALA A 243 5.12 8.38 -3.62
C ALA A 243 4.49 7.29 -4.51
N LYS A 244 3.68 7.70 -5.49
CA LYS A 244 3.10 6.79 -6.49
C LYS A 244 3.62 7.08 -7.88
N HIS A 245 3.69 8.35 -8.25
CA HIS A 245 4.17 8.83 -9.53
C HIS A 245 4.84 10.19 -9.35
N ARG A 246 5.86 10.53 -10.16
CA ARG A 246 6.58 11.83 -10.03
C ARG A 246 5.70 13.08 -10.29
N ALA A 247 4.49 12.90 -10.76
CA ALA A 247 3.48 13.95 -10.93
C ALA A 247 2.20 13.63 -10.14
N ASP A 248 2.28 12.90 -9.04
CA ASP A 248 1.17 12.63 -8.15
C ASP A 248 0.85 13.83 -7.23
N LEU A 249 -0.22 13.70 -6.45
CA LEU A 249 -0.68 14.74 -5.54
C LEU A 249 0.42 15.22 -4.58
N LEU A 250 1.20 14.30 -3.98
CA LEU A 250 2.24 14.66 -3.01
C LEU A 250 3.39 15.43 -3.66
N HIS A 251 3.82 15.05 -4.86
CA HIS A 251 4.82 15.82 -5.61
C HIS A 251 4.28 17.17 -6.07
N GLY A 252 2.97 17.27 -6.36
CA GLY A 252 2.27 18.53 -6.58
C GLY A 252 2.34 19.45 -5.36
N LEU A 253 2.06 18.90 -4.15
CA LEU A 253 2.16 19.63 -2.89
C LEU A 253 3.62 19.99 -2.53
N GLU A 254 4.60 19.16 -2.87
CA GLU A 254 6.02 19.51 -2.76
C GLU A 254 6.36 20.75 -3.60
N LYS A 255 5.92 20.78 -4.86
CA LYS A 255 6.12 21.95 -5.72
C LYS A 255 5.41 23.18 -5.17
N LYS A 256 4.16 23.02 -4.70
CA LYS A 256 3.36 24.08 -4.08
C LYS A 256 4.03 24.64 -2.83
N SER A 257 4.65 23.80 -1.99
CA SER A 257 5.34 24.23 -0.77
C SER A 257 6.56 25.13 -1.04
N LYS A 258 7.15 25.05 -2.22
CA LYS A 258 8.29 25.89 -2.65
C LYS A 258 7.87 27.26 -3.17
N GLN A 259 6.56 27.50 -3.36
CA GLN A 259 6.03 28.76 -3.85
C GLN A 259 5.87 29.75 -2.67
N PRO A 260 6.37 30.99 -2.80
CA PRO A 260 6.18 32.01 -1.76
C PRO A 260 4.70 32.22 -1.44
N GLY A 261 4.36 32.24 -0.15
CA GLY A 261 2.99 32.49 0.31
C GLY A 261 2.02 31.31 0.20
N SER A 262 2.47 30.12 -0.22
CA SER A 262 1.61 28.95 -0.36
C SER A 262 1.01 28.44 0.97
N GLY A 263 1.66 28.71 2.09
CA GLY A 263 1.26 28.20 3.42
C GLY A 263 1.48 26.71 3.62
N TRP A 264 2.04 26.01 2.63
CA TRP A 264 2.35 24.58 2.72
C TRP A 264 3.75 24.33 3.28
N VAL A 265 3.85 23.39 4.20
CA VAL A 265 5.11 22.78 4.65
C VAL A 265 5.14 21.34 4.14
N PHE A 266 6.22 20.96 3.46
CA PHE A 266 6.42 19.63 2.93
C PHE A 266 7.62 18.95 3.60
N ARG A 267 7.46 17.67 3.94
CA ARG A 267 8.54 16.81 4.45
C ARG A 267 8.57 15.49 3.71
N LYS A 268 9.77 15.08 3.31
CA LYS A 268 10.02 13.79 2.67
C LYS A 268 10.97 12.96 3.53
N TYR A 269 10.64 11.70 3.70
CA TYR A 269 11.42 10.72 4.46
C TYR A 269 11.79 9.55 3.54
N ASP A 270 13.00 9.03 3.72
CA ASP A 270 13.49 7.80 3.08
C ASP A 270 13.64 6.74 4.19
N ALA A 271 13.29 5.48 3.92
CA ALA A 271 13.51 4.40 4.88
C ALA A 271 15.01 4.17 5.16
N ILE A 272 15.89 4.58 4.24
CA ILE A 272 17.33 4.55 4.38
C ILE A 272 17.84 5.97 4.65
N VAL A 273 18.33 6.21 5.87
CA VAL A 273 18.87 7.52 6.27
C VAL A 273 20.32 7.67 5.82
N ASP A 274 21.12 6.62 5.98
CA ASP A 274 22.52 6.58 5.56
C ASP A 274 22.86 5.17 5.06
N GLU A 275 23.05 5.04 3.76
CA GLU A 275 23.31 3.77 3.11
C GLU A 275 24.72 3.24 3.45
N SER A 276 25.72 4.13 3.55
CA SER A 276 27.09 3.77 3.87
C SER A 276 27.27 3.24 5.28
N ARG A 277 26.48 3.77 6.22
CA ARG A 277 26.46 3.37 7.64
C ARG A 277 25.36 2.37 7.95
N LYS A 278 24.56 1.98 6.98
CA LYS A 278 23.42 1.08 7.14
C LYS A 278 22.42 1.57 8.18
N ILE A 279 22.17 2.90 8.23
CA ILE A 279 21.23 3.51 9.16
C ILE A 279 19.86 3.62 8.49
N THR A 280 18.84 3.07 9.15
CA THR A 280 17.45 3.10 8.71
C THR A 280 16.63 4.11 9.51
N LEU A 281 15.51 4.58 8.95
CA LEU A 281 14.63 5.56 9.58
C LEU A 281 13.98 5.02 10.88
N TRP A 282 13.71 3.72 10.93
CA TRP A 282 13.11 3.05 12.08
C TRP A 282 13.82 1.74 12.41
N PRO A 283 15.03 1.77 13.00
CA PRO A 283 15.83 0.56 13.21
C PRO A 283 15.15 -0.54 14.04
N ALA A 284 14.28 -0.17 15.00
CA ALA A 284 13.57 -1.11 15.85
C ALA A 284 12.53 -1.96 15.08
N ARG A 285 11.99 -1.45 13.97
CA ARG A 285 11.01 -2.16 13.14
C ARG A 285 11.61 -2.60 11.79
N TRP A 286 12.40 -1.73 11.20
CA TRP A 286 13.06 -1.93 9.90
C TRP A 286 14.57 -1.87 10.09
N SER A 287 15.18 -2.98 10.55
CA SER A 287 16.63 -3.10 10.53
C SER A 287 17.15 -3.00 9.08
N TRP A 288 18.42 -2.72 8.90
CA TRP A 288 19.03 -2.74 7.56
C TRP A 288 18.76 -4.05 6.81
N GLN A 289 18.93 -5.17 7.51
CA GLN A 289 18.70 -6.49 6.95
C GLN A 289 17.25 -6.65 6.50
N ALA A 290 16.27 -6.33 7.37
CA ALA A 290 14.85 -6.42 7.04
C ALA A 290 14.45 -5.53 5.85
N LEU A 291 15.07 -4.34 5.69
CA LEU A 291 14.83 -3.51 4.52
C LEU A 291 15.45 -4.10 3.25
N MET A 292 16.64 -4.70 3.33
CA MET A 292 17.25 -5.36 2.17
C MET A 292 16.49 -6.62 1.75
N GLU A 293 16.04 -7.42 2.71
CA GLU A 293 15.12 -8.54 2.45
C GLU A 293 13.84 -8.04 1.78
N LYS A 294 13.29 -6.93 2.28
CA LYS A 294 12.10 -6.32 1.67
C LYS A 294 12.35 -5.79 0.26
N LYS A 295 13.54 -5.21 0.00
CA LYS A 295 13.94 -4.79 -1.35
C LYS A 295 13.93 -5.96 -2.32
N VAL A 296 14.45 -7.10 -1.88
CA VAL A 296 14.43 -8.33 -2.66
C VAL A 296 12.99 -8.80 -2.88
N ASP A 297 12.16 -8.81 -1.83
CA ASP A 297 10.76 -9.24 -1.88
C ASP A 297 9.92 -8.49 -2.92
N VAL A 298 10.04 -7.16 -2.98
CA VAL A 298 9.15 -6.33 -3.81
C VAL A 298 9.83 -5.83 -5.09
N GLY A 299 11.11 -6.10 -5.26
CA GLY A 299 11.92 -5.61 -6.36
C GLY A 299 12.36 -4.15 -6.20
N THR A 300 13.43 -3.77 -6.92
CA THR A 300 14.08 -2.44 -6.78
C THR A 300 13.14 -1.29 -7.12
N VAL A 301 12.32 -1.41 -8.16
CA VAL A 301 11.39 -0.34 -8.60
C VAL A 301 10.34 -0.05 -7.52
N THR A 302 9.66 -1.09 -7.04
CA THR A 302 8.66 -0.97 -5.96
C THR A 302 9.30 -0.51 -4.66
N PHE A 303 10.49 -1.04 -4.32
CA PHE A 303 11.22 -0.62 -3.13
C PHE A 303 11.60 0.86 -3.17
N ASN A 304 12.14 1.33 -4.29
CA ASN A 304 12.50 2.74 -4.46
C ASN A 304 11.26 3.65 -4.35
N ARG A 305 10.14 3.26 -4.94
CA ARG A 305 8.89 4.01 -4.83
C ARG A 305 8.33 4.00 -3.41
N ASP A 306 8.12 2.82 -2.82
CA ASP A 306 7.33 2.66 -1.60
C ASP A 306 8.15 2.88 -0.31
N TYR A 307 9.46 2.60 -0.35
CA TYR A 307 10.32 2.72 0.84
C TYR A 307 11.31 3.88 0.77
N ARG A 308 11.69 4.32 -0.43
CA ARG A 308 12.58 5.48 -0.60
C ARG A 308 11.88 6.73 -1.13
N ASN A 309 10.61 6.62 -1.51
CA ASN A 309 9.83 7.69 -2.13
C ASN A 309 10.50 8.24 -3.41
N ILE A 310 11.11 7.35 -4.20
CA ILE A 310 11.73 7.66 -5.49
C ILE A 310 10.85 7.08 -6.58
N ALA A 311 10.10 7.94 -7.29
CA ALA A 311 9.26 7.53 -8.40
C ALA A 311 10.09 7.30 -9.68
N VAL A 312 9.72 6.27 -10.46
CA VAL A 312 10.38 5.94 -11.74
C VAL A 312 10.10 6.98 -12.81
N ASN A 313 11.02 7.11 -13.78
CA ASN A 313 10.85 8.00 -14.93
C ASN A 313 10.15 7.28 -16.10
N ASP A 314 8.95 7.72 -16.44
CA ASP A 314 8.10 7.16 -17.51
C ASP A 314 8.65 7.41 -18.93
N GLU A 315 9.52 8.41 -19.11
CA GLU A 315 9.99 8.84 -20.43
C GLU A 315 10.86 7.79 -21.15
N THR A 316 11.57 6.96 -20.40
CA THR A 316 12.48 5.92 -20.93
C THR A 316 11.96 4.51 -20.80
N ALA A 317 10.79 4.31 -20.17
CA ALA A 317 10.19 2.99 -19.98
C ALA A 317 9.66 2.43 -21.31
N LEU A 318 9.96 1.16 -21.60
CA LEU A 318 9.41 0.43 -22.74
C LEU A 318 7.89 0.26 -22.60
N PHE A 319 7.44 -0.09 -21.40
CA PHE A 319 6.04 -0.17 -21.03
C PHE A 319 5.62 1.09 -20.29
N LYS A 320 5.03 2.04 -21.03
CA LYS A 320 4.59 3.32 -20.47
C LYS A 320 3.39 3.13 -19.54
N MET A 321 3.39 3.83 -18.42
CA MET A 321 2.34 3.71 -17.40
C MET A 321 0.93 3.95 -17.96
N GLU A 322 0.77 4.87 -18.93
CA GLU A 322 -0.51 5.13 -19.57
C GLU A 322 -1.05 3.95 -20.38
N LEU A 323 -0.18 3.17 -21.03
CA LEU A 323 -0.57 1.95 -21.75
C LEU A 323 -0.94 0.84 -20.76
N LEU A 324 -0.15 0.67 -19.72
CA LEU A 324 -0.42 -0.31 -18.66
C LEU A 324 -1.76 -0.02 -17.95
N ALA A 325 -2.08 1.26 -17.72
CA ALA A 325 -3.35 1.67 -17.12
C ALA A 325 -4.59 1.21 -17.90
N LYS A 326 -4.49 1.18 -19.22
CA LYS A 326 -5.59 0.71 -20.08
C LYS A 326 -5.87 -0.79 -19.93
N ALA A 327 -4.91 -1.55 -19.42
CA ALA A 327 -5.09 -2.98 -19.16
C ALA A 327 -5.79 -3.26 -17.82
N VAL A 328 -5.77 -2.36 -16.86
CA VAL A 328 -6.34 -2.57 -15.51
C VAL A 328 -7.87 -2.61 -15.57
N ARG A 329 -8.45 -3.61 -14.88
CA ARG A 329 -9.90 -3.84 -14.79
C ARG A 329 -10.31 -3.90 -13.32
N PRO A 330 -10.72 -2.77 -12.72
CA PRO A 330 -11.12 -2.73 -11.32
C PRO A 330 -12.39 -3.54 -11.01
N GLU A 331 -13.20 -3.85 -12.01
CA GLU A 331 -14.39 -4.69 -11.89
C GLU A 331 -14.08 -6.19 -11.86
N LEU A 332 -12.89 -6.60 -12.26
CA LEU A 332 -12.46 -8.00 -12.29
C LEU A 332 -11.64 -8.36 -11.05
N THR A 333 -11.92 -9.54 -10.51
CA THR A 333 -11.15 -10.21 -9.46
C THR A 333 -10.71 -11.58 -9.93
N PHE A 334 -9.77 -12.24 -9.26
CA PHE A 334 -9.44 -13.63 -9.59
C PHE A 334 -10.63 -14.60 -9.43
N ALA A 335 -11.62 -14.25 -8.59
CA ALA A 335 -12.81 -15.05 -8.42
C ALA A 335 -13.80 -14.94 -9.59
N ASN A 336 -13.90 -13.76 -10.24
CA ASN A 336 -14.87 -13.51 -11.30
C ASN A 336 -14.26 -13.40 -12.72
N ALA A 337 -12.93 -13.25 -12.84
CA ALA A 337 -12.25 -13.10 -14.12
C ALA A 337 -12.41 -14.32 -15.06
N TYR A 338 -12.55 -15.52 -14.46
CA TYR A 338 -12.77 -16.75 -15.24
C TYR A 338 -14.12 -16.73 -15.95
N GLY A 339 -15.11 -15.98 -15.41
CA GLY A 339 -16.46 -15.95 -15.96
C GLY A 339 -17.21 -17.25 -15.72
N SER A 340 -18.52 -17.15 -15.52
CA SER A 340 -19.40 -18.30 -15.29
C SER A 340 -20.38 -18.48 -16.45
N ALA A 341 -20.12 -17.90 -17.63
CA ALA A 341 -21.03 -18.05 -18.76
C ALA A 341 -20.97 -19.50 -19.27
N PRO A 342 -22.08 -20.24 -19.23
CA PRO A 342 -22.17 -21.59 -19.80
C PRO A 342 -21.88 -21.50 -21.31
N GLY A 343 -20.87 -22.21 -21.79
CA GLY A 343 -20.51 -22.27 -23.21
C GLY A 343 -19.31 -21.42 -23.63
N GLU A 344 -18.60 -20.76 -22.72
CA GLU A 344 -17.33 -20.12 -23.03
C GLU A 344 -16.26 -21.16 -23.38
N THR A 345 -15.92 -21.23 -24.67
CA THR A 345 -14.91 -22.16 -25.23
C THR A 345 -13.52 -21.53 -25.34
N ASP A 346 -13.36 -20.31 -24.86
CA ASP A 346 -12.11 -19.58 -24.95
C ASP A 346 -10.97 -20.35 -24.28
N PRO A 347 -9.86 -20.58 -24.97
CA PRO A 347 -8.78 -21.40 -24.43
C PRO A 347 -8.08 -20.71 -23.27
N VAL A 348 -7.80 -21.50 -22.24
CA VAL A 348 -6.96 -21.09 -21.11
C VAL A 348 -5.54 -21.57 -21.36
N THR A 349 -4.57 -20.72 -21.07
CA THR A 349 -3.13 -20.98 -21.17
C THR A 349 -2.44 -20.58 -19.87
N ALA A 350 -1.22 -21.06 -19.66
CA ALA A 350 -0.45 -20.68 -18.47
C ALA A 350 1.04 -20.51 -18.80
N GLY A 351 1.66 -19.58 -18.08
CA GLY A 351 3.11 -19.43 -18.02
C GLY A 351 3.61 -19.67 -16.59
N ILE A 352 4.70 -20.40 -16.47
CA ILE A 352 5.30 -20.77 -15.18
C ILE A 352 6.79 -20.44 -15.25
N ASP A 353 7.20 -19.49 -14.42
CA ASP A 353 8.60 -19.19 -14.15
C ASP A 353 8.98 -19.77 -12.79
N LEU A 354 10.15 -20.40 -12.72
CA LEU A 354 10.54 -21.21 -11.58
C LEU A 354 11.79 -20.66 -10.90
N ALA A 355 11.70 -20.38 -9.61
CA ALA A 355 12.87 -20.10 -8.79
C ALA A 355 13.81 -21.29 -8.72
N ILE A 356 15.11 -21.07 -8.96
CA ILE A 356 16.16 -22.07 -8.78
C ILE A 356 16.57 -22.09 -7.31
N ILE A 357 16.36 -23.21 -6.63
CA ILE A 357 16.82 -23.42 -5.26
C ILE A 357 17.66 -24.69 -5.21
N GLU A 358 18.99 -24.51 -5.08
CA GLU A 358 19.91 -25.65 -4.98
C GLU A 358 19.86 -26.33 -3.60
N ASN A 359 19.56 -25.59 -2.53
CA ASN A 359 19.43 -26.12 -1.16
C ASN A 359 18.36 -25.37 -0.36
N GLU A 360 17.60 -26.08 0.50
CA GLU A 360 16.57 -25.48 1.37
C GLU A 360 17.13 -24.42 2.35
N LYS A 361 18.41 -24.50 2.71
CA LYS A 361 19.06 -23.50 3.56
C LYS A 361 19.41 -22.21 2.80
N ASP A 362 19.69 -22.32 1.51
CA ASP A 362 19.98 -21.16 0.66
C ASP A 362 18.72 -20.42 0.24
N ALA A 363 17.57 -21.12 0.23
CA ALA A 363 16.26 -20.55 -0.03
C ALA A 363 15.84 -19.44 0.96
N GLN A 364 16.35 -19.50 2.19
CA GLN A 364 16.09 -18.51 3.23
C GLN A 364 17.14 -17.40 3.31
N ALA A 365 18.30 -17.59 2.70
CA ALA A 365 19.46 -16.71 2.85
C ALA A 365 19.85 -15.97 1.56
N SER A 366 19.34 -16.36 0.40
CA SER A 366 19.75 -15.80 -0.89
C SER A 366 18.76 -14.81 -1.47
N ASP A 367 19.25 -13.92 -2.29
CA ASP A 367 18.58 -12.99 -3.19
C ASP A 367 17.82 -13.74 -4.32
N GLY A 368 17.22 -14.90 -4.02
CA GLY A 368 16.69 -15.85 -4.97
C GLY A 368 15.41 -15.38 -5.67
N ASP A 369 15.25 -15.81 -6.92
CA ASP A 369 14.11 -15.55 -7.78
C ASP A 369 12.80 -16.11 -7.20
N TYR A 370 11.68 -15.62 -7.69
CA TYR A 370 10.35 -16.12 -7.33
C TYR A 370 9.90 -17.23 -8.28
N THR A 371 9.17 -18.19 -7.74
CA THR A 371 8.29 -19.02 -8.56
C THR A 371 7.02 -18.26 -8.84
N VAL A 372 6.73 -18.01 -10.11
CA VAL A 372 5.52 -17.32 -10.57
C VAL A 372 4.69 -18.25 -11.44
N ILE A 373 3.39 -18.28 -11.17
CA ILE A 373 2.42 -19.04 -11.96
C ILE A 373 1.33 -18.08 -12.38
N GLU A 374 1.17 -17.92 -13.67
CA GLU A 374 0.12 -17.12 -14.27
C GLU A 374 -0.79 -17.97 -15.14
N VAL A 375 -2.10 -17.78 -14.97
CA VAL A 375 -3.12 -18.43 -15.80
C VAL A 375 -3.92 -17.36 -16.53
N TRP A 376 -4.01 -17.51 -17.83
CA TRP A 376 -4.62 -16.54 -18.74
C TRP A 376 -5.70 -17.16 -19.60
N ARG A 377 -6.69 -16.36 -19.98
CA ARG A 377 -7.68 -16.70 -21.00
C ARG A 377 -7.43 -15.87 -22.25
N ARG A 378 -7.43 -16.50 -23.40
CA ARG A 378 -7.50 -15.80 -24.68
C ARG A 378 -8.96 -15.61 -25.05
N LEU A 379 -9.43 -14.36 -25.03
CA LEU A 379 -10.80 -14.00 -25.38
C LEU A 379 -11.06 -14.11 -26.89
N ALA A 380 -12.33 -14.14 -27.31
CA ALA A 380 -12.73 -14.26 -28.72
C ALA A 380 -12.17 -13.12 -29.60
N ASN A 381 -12.02 -11.92 -29.08
CA ASN A 381 -11.38 -10.78 -29.75
C ASN A 381 -9.86 -10.88 -29.80
N GLY A 382 -9.26 -11.92 -29.23
CA GLY A 382 -7.83 -12.12 -29.13
C GLY A 382 -7.15 -11.51 -27.91
N ALA A 383 -7.86 -10.79 -27.05
CA ALA A 383 -7.29 -10.22 -25.83
C ALA A 383 -6.87 -11.30 -24.81
N ARG A 384 -5.93 -10.95 -23.93
CA ARG A 384 -5.42 -11.80 -22.84
C ARG A 384 -5.98 -11.28 -21.53
N ARG A 385 -6.80 -12.10 -20.86
CA ARG A 385 -7.31 -11.80 -19.50
C ARG A 385 -6.58 -12.66 -18.50
N LEU A 386 -5.95 -12.03 -17.52
CA LEU A 386 -5.35 -12.72 -16.39
C LEU A 386 -6.46 -13.32 -15.51
N LEU A 387 -6.43 -14.63 -15.29
CA LEU A 387 -7.39 -15.35 -14.45
C LEU A 387 -6.85 -15.59 -13.06
N TRP A 388 -5.54 -15.79 -12.95
CA TRP A 388 -4.84 -16.05 -11.70
C TRP A 388 -3.38 -15.66 -11.84
N GLY A 389 -2.86 -15.03 -10.82
CA GLY A 389 -1.45 -14.76 -10.63
C GLY A 389 -1.03 -15.14 -9.21
N GLN A 390 0.04 -15.90 -9.10
CA GLN A 390 0.62 -16.24 -7.80
C GLN A 390 2.13 -16.20 -7.86
N ARG A 391 2.72 -15.54 -6.87
CA ARG A 391 4.15 -15.42 -6.64
C ARG A 391 4.49 -16.08 -5.32
N ALA A 392 5.51 -16.93 -5.30
CA ALA A 392 5.94 -17.62 -4.10
C ALA A 392 7.47 -17.67 -4.02
N ARG A 393 8.02 -17.51 -2.83
CA ARG A 393 9.45 -17.52 -2.57
C ARG A 393 9.81 -18.56 -1.49
N GLY A 394 11.05 -19.06 -1.54
CA GLY A 394 11.56 -19.95 -0.51
C GLY A 394 10.91 -21.33 -0.49
N LEU A 395 10.19 -21.70 -1.55
CA LEU A 395 9.58 -23.01 -1.65
C LEU A 395 10.58 -24.04 -2.19
N GLY A 396 10.72 -25.15 -1.48
CA GLY A 396 11.41 -26.33 -2.01
C GLY A 396 10.70 -26.89 -3.25
N ILE A 397 11.35 -27.78 -3.96
CA ILE A 397 10.89 -28.31 -5.26
C ILE A 397 9.50 -28.97 -5.16
N THR A 398 9.27 -29.83 -4.19
CA THR A 398 7.97 -30.52 -4.02
C THR A 398 6.82 -29.54 -3.73
N PRO A 399 6.94 -28.58 -2.81
CA PRO A 399 5.94 -27.53 -2.62
C PRO A 399 5.64 -26.71 -3.88
N GLN A 400 6.66 -26.35 -4.69
CA GLN A 400 6.45 -25.63 -5.95
C GLN A 400 5.64 -26.47 -6.94
N ILE A 401 5.97 -27.76 -7.09
CA ILE A 401 5.21 -28.68 -7.95
C ILE A 401 3.76 -28.79 -7.51
N THR A 402 3.54 -28.99 -6.21
CA THR A 402 2.18 -29.09 -5.64
C THR A 402 1.39 -27.81 -5.87
N LEU A 403 2.03 -26.65 -5.70
CA LEU A 403 1.42 -25.35 -5.96
C LEU A 403 0.99 -25.23 -7.42
N ALA A 404 1.90 -25.50 -8.36
CA ALA A 404 1.62 -25.43 -9.79
C ALA A 404 0.47 -26.36 -10.20
N GLU A 405 0.51 -27.64 -9.79
CA GLU A 405 -0.57 -28.58 -10.06
C GLU A 405 -1.91 -28.11 -9.47
N SER A 406 -1.92 -27.64 -8.24
CA SER A 406 -3.15 -27.19 -7.56
C SER A 406 -3.81 -26.03 -8.29
N ILE A 407 -3.03 -25.11 -8.85
CA ILE A 407 -3.52 -23.97 -9.62
C ILE A 407 -4.02 -24.43 -10.98
N LEU A 408 -3.21 -25.17 -11.74
CA LEU A 408 -3.56 -25.57 -13.10
C LEU A 408 -4.81 -26.46 -13.16
N ARG A 409 -5.00 -27.36 -12.18
CA ARG A 409 -6.17 -28.24 -12.09
C ARG A 409 -7.50 -27.52 -11.84
N ARG A 410 -7.49 -26.25 -11.43
CA ARG A 410 -8.71 -25.45 -11.29
C ARG A 410 -9.36 -25.10 -12.63
N TYR A 411 -8.62 -25.19 -13.73
CA TYR A 411 -9.05 -24.69 -15.04
C TYR A 411 -9.25 -25.85 -16.03
N ALA A 412 -10.48 -26.34 -16.14
CA ALA A 412 -10.83 -27.42 -17.07
C ALA A 412 -10.59 -27.06 -18.54
N ALA A 413 -10.63 -25.74 -18.89
CA ALA A 413 -10.37 -25.25 -20.22
C ALA A 413 -8.86 -25.06 -20.54
N LEU A 414 -7.96 -25.43 -19.62
CA LEU A 414 -6.51 -25.33 -19.82
C LEU A 414 -6.07 -26.16 -21.04
N LYS A 415 -5.49 -25.50 -22.03
CA LYS A 415 -5.04 -26.13 -23.28
C LYS A 415 -3.53 -26.38 -23.31
N ILE A 416 -2.76 -25.48 -22.70
CA ILE A 416 -1.31 -25.56 -22.65
C ILE A 416 -0.76 -24.70 -21.52
N ALA A 417 0.21 -25.23 -20.79
CA ALA A 417 1.03 -24.50 -19.82
C ALA A 417 2.49 -24.61 -20.24
N ILE A 418 3.20 -23.49 -20.31
CA ILE A 418 4.63 -23.46 -20.63
C ILE A 418 5.39 -23.23 -19.33
N VAL A 419 6.37 -24.09 -19.07
CA VAL A 419 7.29 -23.99 -17.93
C VAL A 419 8.71 -23.74 -18.44
N GLU A 420 9.40 -22.79 -17.81
CA GLU A 420 10.80 -22.56 -18.11
C GLU A 420 11.66 -23.78 -17.76
N ALA A 421 12.62 -24.11 -18.63
CA ALA A 421 13.45 -25.30 -18.50
C ALA A 421 14.92 -25.03 -18.83
N ASN A 422 15.46 -23.92 -18.34
CA ASN A 422 16.89 -23.62 -18.44
C ASN A 422 17.70 -24.54 -17.52
N GLN A 423 18.99 -24.68 -17.74
CA GLN A 423 19.93 -25.57 -17.06
C GLN A 423 19.44 -26.26 -15.76
N ALA A 424 19.37 -25.56 -14.64
CA ALA A 424 18.94 -26.11 -13.34
C ALA A 424 17.41 -26.38 -13.30
N GLN A 425 16.60 -25.59 -13.99
CA GLN A 425 15.14 -25.76 -14.06
C GLN A 425 14.69 -26.99 -14.85
N ARG A 426 15.56 -27.58 -15.71
CA ARG A 426 15.22 -28.80 -16.50
C ARG A 426 14.77 -29.95 -15.65
N TRP A 427 15.42 -30.16 -14.53
CA TRP A 427 15.07 -31.26 -13.63
C TRP A 427 13.70 -31.01 -12.97
N PHE A 428 13.46 -29.80 -12.52
CA PHE A 428 12.18 -29.40 -11.94
C PHE A 428 11.03 -29.53 -12.95
N ALA A 429 11.19 -28.98 -14.14
CA ALA A 429 10.20 -29.09 -15.21
C ALA A 429 9.91 -30.56 -15.57
N SER A 430 10.92 -31.45 -15.46
CA SER A 430 10.73 -32.89 -15.63
C SER A 430 9.94 -33.51 -14.48
N SER A 431 10.20 -33.09 -13.26
CA SER A 431 9.49 -33.57 -12.06
C SER A 431 8.02 -33.11 -12.07
N LEU A 432 7.75 -31.88 -12.48
CA LEU A 432 6.39 -31.35 -12.65
C LEU A 432 5.61 -32.17 -13.70
N LEU A 433 6.23 -32.45 -14.85
CA LEU A 433 5.62 -33.30 -15.88
C LEU A 433 5.33 -34.71 -15.39
N THR A 434 6.23 -35.27 -14.58
CA THR A 434 6.05 -36.62 -14.00
C THR A 434 4.94 -36.63 -12.95
N ALA A 435 4.88 -35.61 -12.09
CA ALA A 435 3.84 -35.46 -11.07
C ALA A 435 2.46 -35.28 -11.71
N ALA A 436 2.39 -34.50 -12.80
CA ALA A 436 1.17 -34.28 -13.56
C ALA A 436 0.62 -35.55 -14.25
N LYS A 437 1.35 -36.66 -14.26
CA LYS A 437 0.95 -37.98 -14.81
C LYS A 437 0.36 -37.94 -16.22
N GLY A 438 0.70 -36.92 -17.01
CA GLY A 438 0.14 -36.69 -18.35
C GLY A 438 -1.27 -36.10 -18.39
N ASP A 439 -1.89 -35.82 -17.23
CA ASP A 439 -3.24 -35.25 -17.16
C ASP A 439 -3.27 -33.74 -17.41
N LEU A 440 -2.15 -33.04 -17.23
CA LEU A 440 -2.04 -31.62 -17.47
C LEU A 440 -1.22 -31.34 -18.74
N PRO A 441 -1.65 -30.40 -19.59
CA PRO A 441 -1.00 -30.08 -20.87
C PRO A 441 0.24 -29.19 -20.68
N ILE A 442 1.26 -29.68 -19.97
CA ILE A 442 2.47 -28.93 -19.65
C ILE A 442 3.57 -29.21 -20.68
N GLN A 443 4.22 -28.15 -21.16
CA GLN A 443 5.37 -28.20 -22.06
C GLN A 443 6.54 -27.40 -21.52
N LYS A 444 7.75 -27.90 -21.80
CA LYS A 444 8.99 -27.19 -21.48
C LYS A 444 9.33 -26.15 -22.55
N HIS A 445 9.88 -25.04 -22.11
CA HIS A 445 10.51 -24.06 -22.99
C HIS A 445 11.92 -23.73 -22.47
N VAL A 446 12.88 -23.69 -23.39
CA VAL A 446 14.26 -23.28 -23.09
C VAL A 446 14.41 -21.84 -23.54
N THR A 447 14.59 -20.94 -22.59
CA THR A 447 14.74 -19.52 -22.85
C THR A 447 16.14 -19.22 -23.40
N GLY A 448 16.20 -18.56 -24.54
CA GLY A 448 17.45 -18.17 -25.20
C GLY A 448 18.11 -16.96 -24.56
N ARG A 449 19.43 -16.80 -24.81
CA ARG A 449 20.13 -15.55 -24.46
C ARG A 449 19.56 -14.40 -25.29
N GLY A 450 19.27 -13.27 -24.64
CA GLY A 450 18.71 -12.08 -25.31
C GLY A 450 17.20 -11.94 -25.25
N VAL A 451 16.48 -12.82 -24.55
CA VAL A 451 15.01 -12.75 -24.38
C VAL A 451 14.55 -11.38 -23.87
N HIS A 452 15.34 -10.73 -23.02
CA HIS A 452 15.03 -9.42 -22.46
C HIS A 452 15.23 -8.24 -23.41
N VAL A 453 15.88 -8.44 -24.56
CA VAL A 453 16.18 -7.38 -25.53
C VAL A 453 15.61 -7.63 -26.92
N ASP A 454 15.14 -8.84 -27.21
CA ASP A 454 14.53 -9.17 -28.50
C ASP A 454 13.14 -8.53 -28.63
N LEU A 455 13.02 -7.59 -29.57
CA LEU A 455 11.80 -6.82 -29.81
C LEU A 455 10.66 -7.63 -30.45
N TYR A 456 10.96 -8.75 -31.07
CA TYR A 456 9.98 -9.51 -31.86
C TYR A 456 9.51 -10.79 -31.17
N GLU A 457 10.40 -11.48 -30.51
CA GLU A 457 10.10 -12.77 -29.87
C GLU A 457 10.35 -12.78 -28.37
N GLY A 458 11.10 -11.81 -27.85
CA GLY A 458 11.42 -11.68 -26.43
C GLY A 458 10.34 -10.97 -25.61
N VAL A 459 10.68 -10.69 -24.38
CA VAL A 459 9.82 -9.94 -23.43
C VAL A 459 9.37 -8.58 -23.98
N PRO A 460 10.21 -7.79 -24.67
CA PRO A 460 9.76 -6.53 -25.27
C PRO A 460 8.60 -6.68 -26.27
N SER A 461 8.42 -7.85 -26.88
CA SER A 461 7.28 -8.09 -27.81
C SER A 461 5.92 -7.99 -27.14
N LEU A 462 5.84 -8.12 -25.81
CA LEU A 462 4.62 -7.91 -25.04
C LEU A 462 4.09 -6.48 -25.14
N ALA A 463 4.94 -5.48 -25.41
CA ALA A 463 4.53 -4.08 -25.54
C ALA A 463 3.44 -3.90 -26.59
N ALA A 464 3.52 -4.63 -27.70
CA ALA A 464 2.51 -4.60 -28.77
C ALA A 464 1.10 -5.00 -28.27
N LEU A 465 0.99 -5.90 -27.31
CA LEU A 465 -0.30 -6.29 -26.72
C LEU A 465 -0.91 -5.14 -25.90
N PHE A 466 -0.09 -4.41 -25.15
CA PHE A 466 -0.54 -3.24 -24.39
C PHE A 466 -0.87 -2.06 -25.30
N GLU A 467 -0.09 -1.83 -26.36
CA GLU A 467 -0.37 -0.80 -27.37
C GLU A 467 -1.69 -1.07 -28.12
N ALA A 468 -1.98 -2.33 -28.38
CA ALA A 468 -3.23 -2.76 -29.01
C ALA A 468 -4.42 -2.88 -28.04
N GLU A 469 -4.24 -2.57 -26.76
CA GLU A 469 -5.25 -2.71 -25.69
C GLU A 469 -5.79 -4.16 -25.55
N MET A 470 -4.93 -5.15 -25.80
CA MET A 470 -5.26 -6.57 -25.85
C MET A 470 -4.90 -7.31 -24.55
N VAL A 471 -4.79 -6.59 -23.42
CA VAL A 471 -4.50 -7.15 -22.09
C VAL A 471 -5.53 -6.66 -21.09
N GLU A 472 -6.01 -7.58 -20.24
CA GLU A 472 -6.93 -7.28 -19.12
C GLU A 472 -6.38 -7.85 -17.82
N LEU A 473 -6.12 -6.97 -16.85
CA LEU A 473 -5.50 -7.26 -15.56
C LEU A 473 -6.51 -6.99 -14.45
N PRO A 474 -6.96 -8.01 -13.68
CA PRO A 474 -7.89 -7.84 -12.57
C PRO A 474 -7.28 -7.00 -11.43
N ALA A 475 -8.08 -6.10 -10.84
CA ALA A 475 -7.70 -5.27 -9.71
C ALA A 475 -8.87 -4.97 -8.76
N GLY A 476 -9.91 -5.82 -8.74
CA GLY A 476 -11.16 -5.56 -8.02
C GLY A 476 -11.17 -6.01 -6.56
N ASP A 477 -10.21 -6.83 -6.12
CA ASP A 477 -10.00 -7.21 -4.74
C ASP A 477 -8.53 -7.10 -4.35
N GLU A 478 -8.22 -7.21 -3.06
CA GLU A 478 -6.87 -7.04 -2.53
C GLU A 478 -5.86 -7.99 -3.22
N GLN A 479 -6.22 -9.25 -3.41
CA GLN A 479 -5.33 -10.26 -3.99
C GLN A 479 -5.00 -9.97 -5.47
N SER A 480 -6.02 -9.68 -6.28
CA SER A 480 -5.82 -9.36 -7.71
C SER A 480 -5.15 -8.01 -7.89
N HIS A 481 -5.47 -7.02 -7.04
CA HIS A 481 -4.82 -5.71 -7.04
C HIS A 481 -3.32 -5.82 -6.76
N ASP A 482 -2.94 -6.51 -5.69
CA ASP A 482 -1.54 -6.64 -5.28
C ASP A 482 -0.70 -7.35 -6.37
N PHE A 483 -1.23 -8.44 -6.95
CA PHE A 483 -0.51 -9.12 -8.02
C PHE A 483 -0.39 -8.26 -9.28
N THR A 484 -1.47 -7.59 -9.68
CA THR A 484 -1.48 -6.70 -10.85
C THR A 484 -0.52 -5.51 -10.64
N GLU A 485 -0.45 -4.97 -9.44
CA GLU A 485 0.51 -3.90 -9.12
C GLU A 485 1.96 -4.37 -9.26
N ILE A 486 2.28 -5.59 -8.83
CA ILE A 486 3.61 -6.18 -8.99
C ILE A 486 3.94 -6.34 -10.48
N LEU A 487 3.06 -6.96 -11.26
CA LEU A 487 3.27 -7.17 -12.70
C LEU A 487 3.47 -5.83 -13.46
N ILE A 488 2.65 -4.82 -13.16
CA ILE A 488 2.79 -3.48 -13.76
C ILE A 488 4.13 -2.84 -13.40
N ASN A 489 4.58 -2.99 -12.17
CA ASN A 489 5.86 -2.42 -11.74
C ASN A 489 7.04 -3.13 -12.39
N GLU A 490 7.00 -4.44 -12.55
CA GLU A 490 8.05 -5.21 -13.24
C GLU A 490 8.07 -4.88 -14.75
N LEU A 491 6.90 -4.77 -15.39
CA LEU A 491 6.79 -4.32 -16.79
C LEU A 491 7.36 -2.90 -16.97
N HIS A 492 6.92 -1.95 -16.15
CA HIS A 492 7.38 -0.56 -16.24
C HIS A 492 8.87 -0.41 -15.93
N GLY A 493 9.38 -1.22 -15.02
CA GLY A 493 10.78 -1.26 -14.61
C GLY A 493 11.69 -2.16 -15.45
N LEU A 494 11.20 -2.75 -16.53
CA LEU A 494 11.97 -3.68 -17.34
C LEU A 494 13.30 -3.08 -17.82
N GLY A 495 14.41 -3.80 -17.59
CA GLY A 495 15.76 -3.33 -17.90
C GLY A 495 16.42 -2.47 -16.82
N VAL A 496 15.73 -2.19 -15.71
CA VAL A 496 16.33 -1.64 -14.49
C VAL A 496 16.61 -2.81 -13.54
N GLU A 497 17.66 -2.73 -12.72
CA GLU A 497 17.97 -3.79 -11.73
C GLU A 497 16.73 -4.13 -10.87
N GLY A 498 16.30 -5.39 -10.89
CA GLY A 498 15.13 -5.87 -10.14
C GLY A 498 14.64 -7.22 -10.64
N HIS A 499 13.59 -7.74 -10.01
CA HIS A 499 12.91 -8.95 -10.45
C HIS A 499 12.03 -8.68 -11.67
N ASP A 500 11.94 -9.65 -12.57
CA ASP A 500 11.05 -9.67 -13.74
C ASP A 500 10.30 -11.00 -13.86
N ASP A 501 10.21 -11.74 -12.77
CA ASP A 501 9.65 -13.10 -12.72
C ASP A 501 8.18 -13.14 -13.20
N THR A 502 7.36 -12.11 -12.85
CA THR A 502 5.97 -12.03 -13.34
C THR A 502 5.93 -11.72 -14.83
N VAL A 503 6.82 -10.87 -15.32
CA VAL A 503 6.94 -10.54 -16.73
C VAL A 503 7.39 -11.77 -17.53
N MET A 504 8.31 -12.56 -16.99
CA MET A 504 8.75 -13.82 -17.58
C MET A 504 7.61 -14.84 -17.65
N ALA A 505 6.82 -15.01 -16.58
CA ALA A 505 5.65 -15.87 -16.59
C ALA A 505 4.61 -15.41 -17.65
N MET A 506 4.35 -14.11 -17.78
CA MET A 506 3.49 -13.55 -18.83
C MET A 506 4.04 -13.85 -20.23
N TRP A 507 5.33 -13.68 -20.44
CA TRP A 507 5.97 -13.97 -21.72
C TRP A 507 5.89 -15.47 -22.05
N LEU A 508 6.12 -16.37 -21.09
CA LEU A 508 5.95 -17.81 -21.27
C LEU A 508 4.50 -18.17 -21.65
N ASN A 509 3.53 -17.44 -21.08
CA ASN A 509 2.14 -17.59 -21.51
C ASN A 509 1.94 -17.17 -22.97
N GLU A 510 2.59 -16.11 -23.48
CA GLU A 510 2.50 -15.77 -24.91
C GLU A 510 3.14 -16.84 -25.81
N ILE A 511 4.18 -17.52 -25.35
CA ILE A 511 4.69 -18.73 -26.04
C ILE A 511 3.62 -19.82 -26.09
N ALA A 512 2.86 -20.02 -24.99
CA ALA A 512 1.74 -20.96 -24.96
C ALA A 512 0.65 -20.58 -26.01
N VAL A 513 0.27 -19.31 -26.05
CA VAL A 513 -0.72 -18.80 -27.02
C VAL A 513 -0.25 -18.97 -28.46
N LYS A 514 1.01 -18.65 -28.76
CA LYS A 514 1.60 -18.82 -30.13
C LYS A 514 1.60 -20.28 -30.54
N LYS A 515 1.98 -21.21 -29.65
CA LYS A 515 1.95 -22.67 -29.95
C LYS A 515 0.53 -23.17 -30.16
N LEU A 516 -0.44 -22.69 -29.41
CA LEU A 516 -1.84 -23.05 -29.61
C LEU A 516 -2.36 -22.57 -30.97
N ALA A 517 -1.98 -21.37 -31.40
CA ALA A 517 -2.39 -20.80 -32.69
C ALA A 517 -1.74 -21.49 -33.89
N SER A 518 -0.53 -22.03 -33.75
CA SER A 518 0.19 -22.75 -34.83
C SER A 518 -0.31 -24.16 -35.07
N GLY A 519 -1.32 -24.64 -34.36
CA GLY A 519 -1.95 -25.94 -34.61
C GLY A 519 -1.07 -27.15 -34.28
N VAL A 520 -0.04 -26.99 -33.43
CA VAL A 520 0.78 -28.11 -32.94
C VAL A 520 -0.08 -28.97 -32.04
N SER A 521 -0.77 -29.94 -32.63
CA SER A 521 -1.57 -30.93 -31.91
C SER A 521 -0.68 -31.88 -31.10
N TRP A 522 -1.15 -32.30 -29.94
CA TRP A 522 -0.57 -33.35 -29.13
C TRP A 522 -0.45 -34.66 -29.93
N GLY A 523 0.73 -34.96 -30.39
CA GLY A 523 1.07 -36.34 -30.75
C GLY A 523 1.26 -37.13 -29.46
N SER A 524 0.33 -38.00 -29.10
CA SER A 524 0.55 -39.04 -28.12
C SER A 524 1.74 -39.88 -28.54
N VAL A 525 2.89 -39.77 -27.86
CA VAL A 525 3.98 -40.74 -27.98
C VAL A 525 3.48 -42.02 -27.30
N SER A 526 2.82 -42.89 -28.09
CA SER A 526 2.62 -44.27 -27.67
C SER A 526 3.98 -44.96 -27.67
N ILE A 527 4.55 -45.18 -26.52
CA ILE A 527 5.66 -46.12 -26.33
C ILE A 527 5.09 -47.51 -26.66
N ARG A 528 5.27 -47.96 -27.91
CA ARG A 528 5.18 -49.40 -28.17
C ARG A 528 6.36 -50.07 -27.50
N ARG A 529 6.07 -51.14 -26.74
CA ARG A 529 6.98 -52.03 -26.06
C ARG A 529 8.06 -52.61 -26.97
#